data_6edab4fa2b43cbed608efd7bcb290269
#
_entry.id   6edab4fa2b43cbed608efd7bcb290269
#
_cell.length_a   1.000
_cell.length_b   1.000
_cell.length_c   1.000
_cell.angle_alpha   90.00
_cell.angle_beta   90.00
_cell.angle_gamma   90.00
#
_symmetry.space_group_name_H-M   'P 1'
#
loop_
_entity.id
_entity.type
_entity.pdbx_description
1 polymer ?
#
loop_
_entity_poly.entity_id
_entity_poly.type
_entity_poly.pdbx_seq_one_letter_code
_entity_poly.pdbx_strand_id
1 'polypeptide(L)'
;MSTPGPVIALLGAESTGKSDLALALAEALRARGLRATAVLEYLREFCERAGRTPRIDEQAAIAAEQWRRIELAAADGSIVLADTTPLMTAVYSDYVFGDTALYDAALARQRACTMTLVTGLDLPWRADGLQRDGAHA
;
A
#
# COMPACT_ATOMS: atom_id res chain seq x y z
N MET A 1 -24.43 -8.75 9.87
CA MET A 1 -23.02 -8.54 9.57
C MET A 1 -22.88 -7.80 8.25
N SER A 2 -22.02 -6.82 8.23
CA SER A 2 -21.76 -6.08 6.99
C SER A 2 -20.85 -6.88 6.07
N THR A 3 -21.13 -6.81 4.78
CA THR A 3 -20.18 -7.29 3.78
C THR A 3 -19.00 -6.33 3.73
N PRO A 4 -17.76 -6.82 3.73
CA PRO A 4 -16.61 -5.94 3.60
C PRO A 4 -16.68 -5.14 2.30
N GLY A 5 -16.23 -3.90 2.35
CA GLY A 5 -16.19 -3.04 1.19
C GLY A 5 -15.14 -3.47 0.19
N PRO A 6 -15.23 -2.99 -1.05
CA PRO A 6 -14.23 -3.30 -2.07
C PRO A 6 -12.91 -2.60 -1.76
N VAL A 7 -11.81 -3.28 -2.07
CA VAL A 7 -10.47 -2.74 -1.92
C VAL A 7 -9.89 -2.44 -3.29
N ILE A 8 -9.56 -1.18 -3.50
CA ILE A 8 -8.86 -0.73 -4.70
C ILE A 8 -7.41 -0.52 -4.32
N ALA A 9 -6.55 -1.40 -4.80
CA ALA A 9 -5.13 -1.36 -4.50
C ALA A 9 -4.41 -0.44 -5.48
N LEU A 10 -3.54 0.42 -4.94
CA LEU A 10 -2.67 1.28 -5.75
C LEU A 10 -1.24 0.80 -5.58
N LEU A 11 -0.64 0.34 -6.66
CA LEU A 11 0.72 -0.17 -6.67
C LEU A 11 1.58 0.70 -7.58
N GLY A 12 2.87 0.65 -7.36
CA GLY A 12 3.83 1.39 -8.17
C GLY A 12 5.03 1.82 -7.34
N ALA A 13 6.04 2.32 -8.03
CA ALA A 13 7.26 2.79 -7.39
C ALA A 13 7.04 4.11 -6.67
N GLU A 14 8.06 4.53 -5.94
CA GLU A 14 8.04 5.81 -5.23
C GLU A 14 7.84 6.98 -6.19
N SER A 15 7.25 8.05 -5.67
CA SER A 15 7.04 9.30 -6.41
C SER A 15 6.19 9.15 -7.66
N THR A 16 5.27 8.17 -7.67
CA THR A 16 4.30 8.01 -8.75
C THR A 16 2.92 8.57 -8.38
N GLY A 17 2.81 9.25 -7.24
CA GLY A 17 1.59 9.91 -6.83
C GLY A 17 0.55 9.01 -6.18
N LYS A 18 0.94 7.84 -5.69
CA LYS A 18 -0.01 6.88 -5.09
C LYS A 18 -0.78 7.46 -3.92
N SER A 19 -0.10 8.12 -2.97
CA SER A 19 -0.75 8.69 -1.78
C SER A 19 -1.73 9.77 -2.17
N ASP A 20 -1.32 10.68 -3.05
CA ASP A 20 -2.18 11.75 -3.52
C ASP A 20 -3.39 11.20 -4.27
N LEU A 21 -3.17 10.17 -5.09
CA LEU A 21 -4.25 9.53 -5.84
C LEU A 21 -5.23 8.83 -4.90
N ALA A 22 -4.75 8.12 -3.89
CA ALA A 22 -5.61 7.45 -2.92
C ALA A 22 -6.50 8.46 -2.20
N LEU A 23 -5.91 9.57 -1.75
CA LEU A 23 -6.66 10.62 -1.06
C LEU A 23 -7.67 11.30 -1.98
N ALA A 24 -7.27 11.59 -3.21
CA ALA A 24 -8.14 12.26 -4.18
C ALA A 24 -9.32 11.36 -4.58
N LEU A 25 -9.07 10.06 -4.78
CA LEU A 25 -10.14 9.11 -5.11
C LEU A 25 -11.12 8.95 -3.96
N ALA A 26 -10.62 8.85 -2.73
CA ALA A 26 -11.49 8.74 -1.56
C ALA A 26 -12.38 10.00 -1.44
N GLU A 27 -11.80 11.17 -1.65
CA GLU A 27 -12.55 12.42 -1.60
C GLU A 27 -13.61 12.49 -2.69
N ALA A 28 -13.27 12.11 -3.92
CA ALA A 28 -14.19 12.11 -5.04
C ALA A 28 -15.38 11.17 -4.81
N LEU A 29 -15.11 10.00 -4.24
CA LEU A 29 -16.17 9.04 -3.93
C LEU A 29 -17.09 9.55 -2.83
N ARG A 30 -16.51 10.16 -1.79
CA ARG A 30 -17.31 10.77 -0.71
C ARG A 30 -18.19 11.89 -1.25
N ALA A 31 -17.70 12.68 -2.20
CA ALA A 31 -18.47 13.74 -2.83
C ALA A 31 -19.69 13.21 -3.58
N ARG A 32 -19.65 11.93 -3.96
CA ARG A 32 -20.78 11.24 -4.62
C ARG A 32 -21.69 10.52 -3.62
N GLY A 33 -21.49 10.72 -2.33
CA GLY A 33 -22.32 10.12 -1.30
C GLY A 33 -21.90 8.70 -0.91
N LEU A 34 -20.75 8.22 -1.37
CA LEU A 34 -20.25 6.90 -1.04
C LEU A 34 -19.29 6.98 0.15
N ARG A 35 -19.26 5.91 0.95
CA ARG A 35 -18.26 5.82 2.02
C ARG A 35 -16.97 5.32 1.42
N ALA A 36 -15.89 6.06 1.63
CA ALA A 36 -14.59 5.71 1.12
C ALA A 36 -13.50 6.13 2.11
N THR A 37 -12.47 5.32 2.23
CA THR A 37 -11.37 5.53 3.17
C THR A 37 -10.06 5.25 2.45
N ALA A 38 -9.10 6.16 2.60
CA ALA A 38 -7.74 5.91 2.12
C ALA A 38 -6.92 5.30 3.24
N VAL A 39 -6.20 4.21 2.93
CA VAL A 39 -5.24 3.60 3.84
C VAL A 39 -3.86 3.85 3.28
N LEU A 40 -3.08 4.67 3.97
CA LEU A 40 -1.77 5.08 3.51
C LEU A 40 -0.72 4.02 3.81
N GLU A 41 0.43 4.14 3.18
CA GLU A 41 1.52 3.17 3.29
C GLU A 41 2.10 3.13 4.69
N TYR A 42 1.99 1.98 5.36
CA TYR A 42 2.52 1.81 6.71
C TYR A 42 4.05 1.86 6.74
N LEU A 43 4.72 1.43 5.67
CA LEU A 43 6.18 1.42 5.62
C LEU A 43 6.77 2.80 5.90
N ARG A 44 6.15 3.86 5.39
CA ARG A 44 6.61 5.23 5.66
C ARG A 44 6.56 5.54 7.15
N GLU A 45 5.44 5.21 7.80
CA GLU A 45 5.29 5.41 9.24
C GLU A 45 6.34 4.61 10.03
N PHE A 46 6.57 3.37 9.63
CA PHE A 46 7.59 2.53 10.26
C PHE A 46 8.98 3.17 10.16
N CYS A 47 9.37 3.62 8.98
CA CYS A 47 10.69 4.23 8.76
C CYS A 47 10.86 5.52 9.55
N GLU A 48 9.83 6.36 9.61
CA GLU A 48 9.87 7.59 10.37
C GLU A 48 10.02 7.32 11.86
N ARG A 49 9.30 6.33 12.39
CA ARG A 49 9.35 5.97 13.80
C ARG A 49 10.67 5.29 14.18
N ALA A 50 11.16 4.40 13.33
CA ALA A 50 12.38 3.65 13.59
C ALA A 50 13.66 4.43 13.27
N GLY A 51 13.55 5.46 12.43
CA GLY A 51 14.71 6.24 11.97
C GLY A 51 15.61 5.47 11.00
N ARG A 52 15.10 4.43 10.39
CA ARG A 52 15.85 3.58 9.46
C ARG A 52 14.89 2.78 8.57
N THR A 53 15.44 2.17 7.52
CA THR A 53 14.68 1.21 6.72
C THR A 53 14.55 -0.12 7.46
N PRO A 54 13.54 -0.94 7.13
CA PRO A 54 13.32 -2.20 7.83
C PRO A 54 14.35 -3.26 7.46
N ARG A 55 14.60 -4.14 8.41
CA ARG A 55 15.44 -5.34 8.21
C ARG A 55 14.61 -6.45 7.55
N ILE A 56 15.32 -7.47 7.06
CA ILE A 56 14.66 -8.61 6.42
C ILE A 56 13.66 -9.30 7.36
N ASP A 57 13.99 -9.42 8.64
CA ASP A 57 13.12 -10.09 9.61
C ASP A 57 11.92 -9.25 10.05
N GLU A 58 11.83 -8.00 9.60
CA GLU A 58 10.71 -7.11 9.91
C GLU A 58 9.68 -7.03 8.79
N GLN A 59 10.01 -7.53 7.60
CA GLN A 59 9.16 -7.35 6.41
C GLN A 59 7.79 -8.01 6.54
N ALA A 60 7.74 -9.23 7.08
CA ALA A 60 6.46 -9.93 7.24
C ALA A 60 5.52 -9.20 8.17
N ALA A 61 6.03 -8.63 9.27
CA ALA A 61 5.21 -7.87 10.21
C ALA A 61 4.69 -6.58 9.59
N ILE A 62 5.51 -5.92 8.76
CA ILE A 62 5.08 -4.71 8.05
C ILE A 62 3.96 -5.04 7.06
N ALA A 63 4.10 -6.12 6.30
CA ALA A 63 3.06 -6.56 5.38
C ALA A 63 1.77 -6.90 6.13
N ALA A 64 1.87 -7.59 7.26
CA ALA A 64 0.70 -7.95 8.05
C ALA A 64 -0.01 -6.72 8.61
N GLU A 65 0.72 -5.73 9.08
CA GLU A 65 0.13 -4.50 9.60
C GLU A 65 -0.56 -3.70 8.51
N GLN A 66 0.06 -3.61 7.32
CA GLN A 66 -0.55 -2.94 6.18
C GLN A 66 -1.89 -3.60 5.83
N TRP A 67 -1.91 -4.93 5.76
CA TRP A 67 -3.12 -5.67 5.42
C TRP A 67 -4.20 -5.55 6.51
N ARG A 68 -3.80 -5.59 7.78
CA ARG A 68 -4.73 -5.42 8.90
C ARG A 68 -5.46 -4.08 8.79
N ARG A 69 -4.75 -3.01 8.47
CA ARG A 69 -5.34 -1.69 8.31
C ARG A 69 -6.32 -1.63 7.15
N ILE A 70 -6.00 -2.32 6.06
CA ILE A 70 -6.90 -2.41 4.90
C ILE A 70 -8.18 -3.15 5.28
N GLU A 71 -8.05 -4.30 5.95
CA GLU A 71 -9.22 -5.09 6.36
C GLU A 71 -10.10 -4.34 7.35
N LEU A 72 -9.49 -3.64 8.31
CA LEU A 72 -10.24 -2.82 9.25
C LEU A 72 -11.03 -1.72 8.56
N ALA A 73 -10.41 -1.05 7.62
CA ALA A 73 -11.06 0.03 6.88
C ALA A 73 -12.22 -0.50 6.04
N ALA A 74 -12.11 -1.71 5.49
CA ALA A 74 -13.15 -2.31 4.66
C ALA A 74 -14.29 -2.92 5.48
N ALA A 75 -14.08 -3.18 6.77
CA ALA A 75 -14.99 -3.99 7.59
C ALA A 75 -16.39 -3.39 7.68
N ASP A 76 -16.55 -2.08 7.61
CA ASP A 76 -17.85 -1.42 7.70
C ASP A 76 -18.54 -1.22 6.35
N GLY A 77 -17.98 -1.80 5.28
CA GLY A 77 -18.53 -1.66 3.93
C GLY A 77 -17.97 -0.49 3.13
N SER A 78 -17.03 0.28 3.68
CA SER A 78 -16.41 1.38 2.96
C SER A 78 -15.59 0.90 1.79
N ILE A 79 -15.53 1.71 0.73
CA ILE A 79 -14.59 1.52 -0.37
C ILE A 79 -13.22 1.91 0.15
N VAL A 80 -12.24 1.02 0.05
CA VAL A 80 -10.89 1.29 0.54
C VAL A 80 -9.95 1.58 -0.61
N LEU A 81 -9.28 2.72 -0.54
CA LEU A 81 -8.21 3.09 -1.47
C LEU A 81 -6.89 2.80 -0.75
N ALA A 82 -6.26 1.69 -1.10
CA ALA A 82 -5.05 1.24 -0.41
C ALA A 82 -3.81 1.76 -1.14
N ASP A 83 -3.14 2.72 -0.53
CA ASP A 83 -1.82 3.16 -1.00
C ASP A 83 -0.81 2.11 -0.58
N THR A 84 -0.54 1.18 -1.47
CA THR A 84 0.32 0.01 -1.26
C THR A 84 -0.41 -1.15 -0.57
N THR A 85 -0.04 -2.35 -0.96
CA THR A 85 -0.49 -3.61 -0.36
C THR A 85 0.73 -4.46 -0.01
N PRO A 86 0.53 -5.60 0.68
CA PRO A 86 1.63 -6.52 0.98
C PRO A 86 2.43 -6.99 -0.24
N LEU A 87 1.84 -6.97 -1.44
CA LEU A 87 2.60 -7.34 -2.64
C LEU A 87 3.81 -6.44 -2.86
N MET A 88 3.67 -5.13 -2.61
CA MET A 88 4.81 -4.22 -2.72
C MET A 88 5.85 -4.49 -1.64
N THR A 89 5.43 -4.90 -0.45
CA THR A 89 6.37 -5.32 0.59
C THR A 89 7.17 -6.55 0.15
N ALA A 90 6.49 -7.52 -0.47
CA ALA A 90 7.15 -8.72 -0.98
C ALA A 90 8.15 -8.37 -2.09
N VAL A 91 7.77 -7.49 -3.01
CA VAL A 91 8.66 -7.04 -4.09
C VAL A 91 9.88 -6.32 -3.52
N TYR A 92 9.67 -5.43 -2.54
CA TYR A 92 10.76 -4.72 -1.90
C TYR A 92 11.72 -5.67 -1.18
N SER A 93 11.18 -6.66 -0.45
CA SER A 93 12.00 -7.64 0.26
C SER A 93 12.82 -8.48 -0.71
N ASP A 94 12.25 -8.86 -1.84
CA ASP A 94 12.97 -9.57 -2.90
C ASP A 94 14.07 -8.69 -3.49
N TYR A 95 13.74 -7.46 -3.83
CA TYR A 95 14.69 -6.53 -4.47
C TYR A 95 15.88 -6.22 -3.56
N VAL A 96 15.63 -5.95 -2.29
CA VAL A 96 16.67 -5.49 -1.36
C VAL A 96 17.45 -6.67 -0.76
N PHE A 97 16.76 -7.76 -0.42
CA PHE A 97 17.33 -8.87 0.33
C PHE A 97 17.42 -10.19 -0.45
N GLY A 98 16.83 -10.24 -1.65
CA GLY A 98 16.69 -11.50 -2.37
C GLY A 98 15.75 -12.48 -1.70
N ASP A 99 14.87 -11.99 -0.82
CA ASP A 99 13.94 -12.82 -0.05
C ASP A 99 12.62 -12.92 -0.78
N THR A 100 12.25 -14.14 -1.20
CA THR A 100 11.00 -14.40 -1.92
C THR A 100 9.93 -15.04 -1.04
N ALA A 101 10.18 -15.17 0.25
CA ALA A 101 9.29 -15.91 1.16
C ALA A 101 7.93 -15.24 1.35
N LEU A 102 7.81 -13.95 1.06
CA LEU A 102 6.57 -13.20 1.29
C LEU A 102 5.57 -13.28 0.14
N TYR A 103 5.96 -13.81 -1.01
CA TYR A 103 5.09 -13.75 -2.20
C TYR A 103 3.80 -14.54 -2.07
N ASP A 104 3.83 -15.74 -1.48
CA ASP A 104 2.62 -16.57 -1.41
C ASP A 104 1.48 -15.87 -0.67
N ALA A 105 1.76 -15.37 0.53
CA ALA A 105 0.76 -14.65 1.31
C ALA A 105 0.35 -13.33 0.64
N ALA A 106 1.33 -12.63 0.07
CA ALA A 106 1.08 -11.35 -0.59
C ALA A 106 0.17 -11.52 -1.81
N LEU A 107 0.39 -12.54 -2.61
CA LEU A 107 -0.43 -12.81 -3.79
C LEU A 107 -1.84 -13.23 -3.39
N ALA A 108 -1.98 -14.04 -2.34
CA ALA A 108 -3.31 -14.41 -1.84
C ALA A 108 -4.10 -13.18 -1.41
N ARG A 109 -3.45 -12.24 -0.71
CA ARG A 109 -4.08 -10.99 -0.30
C ARG A 109 -4.40 -10.10 -1.49
N GLN A 110 -3.51 -10.06 -2.49
CA GLN A 110 -3.75 -9.25 -3.69
C GLN A 110 -4.96 -9.76 -4.48
N ARG A 111 -5.15 -11.07 -4.54
CA ARG A 111 -6.34 -11.65 -5.20
C ARG A 111 -7.63 -11.29 -4.49
N ALA A 112 -7.57 -10.96 -3.19
CA ALA A 112 -8.74 -10.52 -2.44
C ALA A 112 -9.10 -9.06 -2.72
N CYS A 113 -8.22 -8.29 -3.35
CA CYS A 113 -8.53 -6.93 -3.76
C CYS A 113 -9.48 -6.95 -4.95
N THR A 114 -10.39 -5.97 -4.98
CA THR A 114 -11.39 -5.87 -6.06
C THR A 114 -10.76 -5.38 -7.35
N MET A 115 -9.81 -4.46 -7.24
CA MET A 115 -9.15 -3.84 -8.39
C MET A 115 -7.74 -3.45 -8.00
N THR A 116 -6.83 -3.55 -8.95
CA THR A 116 -5.44 -3.10 -8.77
C THR A 116 -5.11 -2.08 -9.85
N LEU A 117 -4.68 -0.90 -9.42
CA LEU A 117 -4.22 0.16 -10.31
C LEU A 117 -2.72 0.29 -10.13
N VAL A 118 -2.01 0.38 -11.24
CA VAL A 118 -0.55 0.55 -11.23
C VAL A 118 -0.23 1.95 -11.72
N THR A 119 0.45 2.72 -10.87
CA THR A 119 0.82 4.09 -11.23
C THR A 119 2.08 4.09 -12.10
N GLY A 120 2.12 5.02 -13.08
CA GLY A 120 3.25 5.13 -13.97
C GLY A 120 4.39 5.98 -13.41
N LEU A 121 5.48 6.05 -14.15
CA LEU A 121 6.66 6.83 -13.79
C LEU A 121 6.71 8.16 -14.56
N ASP A 122 5.57 8.75 -14.81
CA ASP A 122 5.42 9.98 -15.57
C ASP A 122 5.48 11.25 -14.72
N LEU A 123 5.63 11.12 -13.40
CA LEU A 123 5.81 12.24 -12.50
C LEU A 123 7.28 12.39 -12.11
N PRO A 124 7.75 13.64 -11.85
CA PRO A 124 9.11 13.82 -11.36
C PRO A 124 9.33 13.11 -10.03
N TRP A 125 10.49 12.50 -9.87
CA TRP A 125 10.83 11.85 -8.61
C TRP A 125 11.03 12.87 -7.50
N ARG A 126 10.57 12.52 -6.30
CA ARG A 126 10.82 13.29 -5.08
C ARG A 126 11.21 12.33 -3.95
N ALA A 127 12.06 12.79 -3.04
CA ALA A 127 12.41 12.01 -1.87
C ALA A 127 11.24 11.96 -0.90
N ASP A 128 10.82 10.75 -0.52
CA ASP A 128 9.64 10.51 0.33
C ASP A 128 10.02 9.81 1.64
N GLY A 129 11.23 10.01 2.10
CA GLY A 129 11.69 9.41 3.34
C GLY A 129 12.73 8.31 3.11
N LEU A 130 13.10 7.64 4.18
CA LEU A 130 14.23 6.71 4.17
C LEU A 130 14.00 5.46 3.33
N GLN A 131 12.76 5.02 3.21
CA GLN A 131 12.44 3.78 2.48
C GLN A 131 12.50 3.95 0.98
N ARG A 132 12.72 5.15 0.46
CA ARG A 132 12.59 5.42 -0.97
C ARG A 132 13.94 5.31 -1.68
N ASP A 133 13.88 4.73 -2.87
CA ASP A 133 15.01 4.62 -3.79
C ASP A 133 14.59 5.21 -5.13
N GLY A 134 14.69 6.53 -5.26
CA GLY A 134 14.19 7.22 -6.44
C GLY A 134 14.93 6.89 -7.72
N ALA A 135 16.18 6.42 -7.63
CA ALA A 135 16.96 6.07 -8.82
C ALA A 135 16.37 4.87 -9.56
N HIS A 136 15.59 4.05 -8.85
CA HIS A 136 14.99 2.83 -9.41
C HIS A 136 13.48 2.87 -9.43
N ALA A 137 12.92 3.99 -9.05
CA ALA A 137 11.47 4.14 -9.01
C ALA A 137 10.84 4.15 -10.40
#